data_9ef74b1f48f5f9aa284e55b127f30a25
#
_entry.id   9ef74b1f48f5f9aa284e55b127f30a25
#
_cell.length_a   1.000
_cell.length_b   1.000
_cell.length_c   1.000
_cell.angle_alpha   90.00
_cell.angle_beta   90.00
_cell.angle_gamma   90.00
#
_symmetry.space_group_name_H-M   'P 1'
#
loop_
_entity.id
_entity.type
_entity.pdbx_description
1 polymer ?
#
loop_
_entity_poly.entity_id
_entity_poly.type
_entity_poly.pdbx_seq_one_letter_code
_entity_poly.pdbx_strand_id
1 'polypeptide(L)'
;HGSIELINGQWYVFYHRPPRGFGNARQSMVAPIHVEWDKKPVSEGGKVSIRAYDPYAKNKIWTAKDSQGNEYKGAEVTSEGFHIFGLDPYQYYSAGFACYLSDGRIQQDSWDIWDNHAPITNVKNGNIIGYKYFGFGGLNKDKLGLKAFEGTKKGNQTAFNLFLTPKTSKTFKVNVWLDGPWDNKTWKGTKIGEIVVPANSAQKTEQFTIDVSKFVDHLDKKHAIYLVAESEETDNLFDLAGLGFSSNKKKITRPIVPKVNIEVNGKAIEV
;
A
#
# COMPACT_ATOMS: atom_id res chain seq x y z
N HIS A 1 16.45 -3.94 13.94
CA HIS A 1 15.50 -4.20 15.02
C HIS A 1 14.28 -4.91 14.46
N GLY A 2 13.76 -5.89 15.15
CA GLY A 2 12.58 -6.64 14.76
C GLY A 2 12.21 -7.65 15.84
N SER A 3 11.06 -8.29 15.67
CA SER A 3 10.59 -9.36 16.55
C SER A 3 9.93 -10.46 15.71
N ILE A 4 9.74 -11.62 16.32
CA ILE A 4 9.01 -12.74 15.75
C ILE A 4 7.92 -13.10 16.76
N GLU A 5 6.67 -13.17 16.28
CA GLU A 5 5.51 -13.40 17.12
C GLU A 5 4.56 -14.41 16.50
N LEU A 6 3.93 -15.20 17.36
CA LEU A 6 2.83 -16.10 17.00
C LEU A 6 1.49 -15.41 17.22
N ILE A 7 0.78 -15.09 16.15
CA ILE A 7 -0.52 -14.44 16.22
C ILE A 7 -1.54 -15.34 15.54
N ASN A 8 -2.52 -15.80 16.31
CA ASN A 8 -3.60 -16.67 15.84
C ASN A 8 -3.14 -17.90 15.05
N GLY A 9 -2.05 -18.52 15.50
CA GLY A 9 -1.50 -19.74 14.89
C GLY A 9 -0.61 -19.50 13.66
N GLN A 10 -0.38 -18.26 13.27
CA GLN A 10 0.55 -17.88 12.22
C GLN A 10 1.73 -17.12 12.81
N TRP A 11 2.95 -17.55 12.48
CA TRP A 11 4.16 -16.83 12.84
C TRP A 11 4.40 -15.65 11.91
N TYR A 12 4.81 -14.52 12.48
CA TYR A 12 5.16 -13.31 11.77
C TYR A 12 6.53 -12.80 12.20
N VAL A 13 7.25 -12.19 11.27
CA VAL A 13 8.40 -11.33 11.55
C VAL A 13 7.99 -9.87 11.40
N PHE A 14 8.28 -9.06 12.42
CA PHE A 14 8.12 -7.61 12.41
C PHE A 14 9.47 -6.99 12.18
N TYR A 15 9.56 -6.12 11.19
CA TYR A 15 10.81 -5.48 10.79
C TYR A 15 10.56 -4.09 10.23
N HIS A 16 11.60 -3.41 9.83
CA HIS A 16 11.49 -2.15 9.12
C HIS A 16 12.30 -2.20 7.83
N ARG A 17 11.92 -1.38 6.89
CA ARG A 17 12.67 -1.13 5.66
C ARG A 17 12.72 0.36 5.36
N PRO A 18 13.76 0.87 4.66
CA PRO A 18 13.69 2.20 4.08
C PRO A 18 12.66 2.19 2.94
N PRO A 19 11.84 3.24 2.78
CA PRO A 19 11.09 3.44 1.57
C PRO A 19 12.04 3.58 0.38
N ARG A 20 11.55 3.21 -0.79
CA ARG A 20 12.37 3.24 -2.00
C ARG A 20 12.77 4.68 -2.32
N GLY A 21 14.07 4.96 -2.26
CA GLY A 21 14.63 6.28 -2.55
C GLY A 21 15.16 7.08 -1.36
N PHE A 22 14.87 6.65 -0.11
CA PHE A 22 15.34 7.37 1.07
C PHE A 22 15.84 6.42 2.16
N GLY A 23 17.17 6.29 2.28
CA GLY A 23 17.82 5.30 3.15
C GLY A 23 17.68 5.55 4.65
N ASN A 24 17.39 6.78 5.08
CA ASN A 24 17.29 7.13 6.50
C ASN A 24 15.88 7.01 7.08
N ALA A 25 14.87 6.89 6.24
CA ALA A 25 13.50 6.66 6.68
C ALA A 25 13.26 5.17 6.99
N ARG A 26 12.30 4.89 7.86
CA ARG A 26 11.93 3.54 8.25
C ARG A 26 10.42 3.35 8.17
N GLN A 27 10.02 2.40 7.36
CA GLN A 27 8.63 1.96 7.27
C GLN A 27 8.48 0.65 8.04
N SER A 28 7.55 0.59 8.97
CA SER A 28 7.23 -0.62 9.71
C SER A 28 6.59 -1.66 8.79
N MET A 29 7.10 -2.87 8.88
CA MET A 29 6.69 -3.99 8.02
C MET A 29 6.36 -5.21 8.88
N VAL A 30 5.49 -6.06 8.36
CA VAL A 30 5.22 -7.38 8.89
C VAL A 30 5.13 -8.38 7.73
N ALA A 31 5.61 -9.58 7.98
CA ALA A 31 5.55 -10.63 6.99
C ALA A 31 5.29 -11.99 7.65
N PRO A 32 4.44 -12.84 7.08
CA PRO A 32 4.29 -14.20 7.55
C PRO A 32 5.58 -15.00 7.34
N ILE A 33 5.93 -15.82 8.31
CA ILE A 33 7.06 -16.73 8.25
C ILE A 33 6.63 -18.13 8.68
N HIS A 34 7.43 -19.11 8.31
CA HIS A 34 7.29 -20.46 8.82
C HIS A 34 8.36 -20.74 9.88
N VAL A 35 7.93 -21.26 11.02
CA VAL A 35 8.80 -21.65 12.13
C VAL A 35 8.60 -23.12 12.41
N GLU A 36 9.64 -23.89 12.23
CA GLU A 36 9.71 -25.28 12.70
C GLU A 36 10.49 -25.31 14.02
N TRP A 37 9.86 -25.86 15.02
CA TRP A 37 10.44 -26.00 16.35
C TRP A 37 10.11 -27.37 16.92
N ASP A 38 11.13 -28.09 17.39
CA ASP A 38 10.99 -29.41 17.99
C ASP A 38 10.43 -29.38 19.43
N LYS A 39 10.02 -28.18 19.91
CA LYS A 39 9.47 -27.93 21.24
C LYS A 39 10.41 -28.25 22.40
N LYS A 40 11.70 -28.43 22.10
CA LYS A 40 12.73 -28.54 23.10
C LYS A 40 13.37 -27.18 23.38
N PRO A 41 13.72 -26.87 24.64
CA PRO A 41 14.57 -25.71 24.93
C PRO A 41 15.89 -25.77 24.17
N VAL A 42 16.37 -24.65 23.67
CA VAL A 42 17.66 -24.57 22.96
C VAL A 42 18.81 -25.02 23.88
N SER A 43 18.71 -24.69 25.20
CA SER A 43 19.64 -25.15 26.24
C SER A 43 19.73 -26.69 26.39
N GLU A 44 18.72 -27.40 25.92
CA GLU A 44 18.65 -28.87 25.92
C GLU A 44 18.85 -29.47 24.53
N GLY A 45 19.42 -28.70 23.62
CA GLY A 45 19.70 -29.10 22.23
C GLY A 45 18.48 -29.03 21.30
N GLY A 46 17.46 -28.29 21.68
CA GLY A 46 16.30 -28.00 20.81
C GLY A 46 16.68 -27.24 19.55
N LYS A 47 16.00 -27.52 18.46
CA LYS A 47 16.24 -26.90 17.16
C LYS A 47 15.07 -26.03 16.74
N VAL A 48 15.38 -24.81 16.30
CA VAL A 48 14.44 -23.90 15.68
C VAL A 48 14.92 -23.60 14.28
N SER A 49 14.04 -23.75 13.30
CA SER A 49 14.29 -23.38 11.91
C SER A 49 13.27 -22.35 11.48
N ILE A 50 13.74 -21.25 10.95
CA ILE A 50 12.90 -20.15 10.45
C ILE A 50 13.12 -20.04 8.96
N ARG A 51 12.00 -20.05 8.22
CA ARG A 51 12.01 -19.86 6.76
C ARG A 51 11.26 -18.58 6.43
N ALA A 52 11.99 -17.65 5.87
CA ALA A 52 11.46 -16.36 5.40
C ALA A 52 11.74 -16.20 3.90
N TYR A 53 11.02 -15.32 3.29
CA TYR A 53 11.18 -14.95 1.90
C TYR A 53 12.48 -14.17 1.69
N ASP A 54 13.18 -14.47 0.59
CA ASP A 54 14.26 -13.63 0.11
C ASP A 54 13.71 -12.55 -0.84
N PRO A 55 13.63 -11.29 -0.39
CA PRO A 55 13.11 -10.20 -1.20
C PRO A 55 14.01 -9.85 -2.39
N TYR A 56 15.23 -10.36 -2.42
CA TYR A 56 16.20 -10.14 -3.50
C TYR A 56 16.27 -11.29 -4.50
N ALA A 57 15.60 -12.40 -4.23
CA ALA A 57 15.46 -13.48 -5.20
C ALA A 57 14.62 -12.97 -6.38
N LYS A 58 15.29 -12.67 -7.49
CA LYS A 58 14.71 -12.10 -8.72
C LYS A 58 13.36 -12.75 -9.08
N ASN A 59 12.28 -12.03 -8.87
CA ASN A 59 10.92 -12.29 -9.38
C ASN A 59 10.33 -13.68 -9.12
N LYS A 60 10.82 -14.42 -8.15
CA LYS A 60 10.26 -15.71 -7.79
C LYS A 60 9.57 -15.60 -6.44
N ILE A 61 8.27 -15.88 -6.43
CA ILE A 61 7.60 -16.27 -5.20
C ILE A 61 8.35 -17.50 -4.71
N TRP A 62 9.10 -17.33 -3.63
CA TRP A 62 9.83 -18.44 -3.06
C TRP A 62 8.85 -19.35 -2.34
N THR A 63 8.80 -20.60 -2.74
CA THR A 63 8.08 -21.64 -2.03
C THR A 63 9.09 -22.55 -1.34
N ALA A 64 8.99 -22.72 -0.04
CA ALA A 64 9.68 -23.77 0.69
C ALA A 64 8.70 -24.88 1.02
N LYS A 65 9.19 -26.09 1.10
CA LYS A 65 8.45 -27.21 1.69
C LYS A 65 8.99 -27.46 3.08
N ASP A 66 8.10 -27.68 4.04
CA ASP A 66 8.49 -28.20 5.34
C ASP A 66 8.90 -29.69 5.25
N SER A 67 9.27 -30.26 6.40
CA SER A 67 9.59 -31.67 6.52
C SER A 67 8.42 -32.61 6.21
N GLN A 68 7.20 -32.09 6.19
CA GLN A 68 5.95 -32.81 5.90
C GLN A 68 5.49 -32.62 4.46
N GLY A 69 6.21 -31.82 3.66
CA GLY A 69 5.91 -31.54 2.27
C GLY A 69 4.91 -30.40 2.02
N ASN A 70 4.46 -29.70 3.08
CA ASN A 70 3.62 -28.52 2.93
C ASN A 70 4.38 -27.36 2.28
N GLU A 71 3.73 -26.69 1.34
CA GLU A 71 4.32 -25.50 0.69
C GLU A 71 4.03 -24.24 1.47
N TYR A 72 5.07 -23.45 1.72
CA TYR A 72 4.99 -22.12 2.30
C TYR A 72 5.40 -21.10 1.26
N LYS A 73 4.54 -20.12 1.06
CA LYS A 73 4.90 -18.94 0.32
C LYS A 73 5.71 -18.03 1.23
N GLY A 74 6.79 -17.48 0.69
CA GLY A 74 7.58 -16.50 1.40
C GLY A 74 6.80 -15.21 1.67
N ALA A 75 7.32 -14.44 2.59
CA ALA A 75 6.82 -13.11 2.90
C ALA A 75 7.09 -12.17 1.74
N GLU A 76 6.10 -11.44 1.32
CA GLU A 76 6.28 -10.37 0.34
C GLU A 76 6.31 -9.00 1.03
N VAL A 77 6.91 -8.03 0.34
CA VAL A 77 6.85 -6.65 0.78
C VAL A 77 5.42 -6.15 0.64
N THR A 78 4.84 -5.64 1.73
CA THR A 78 3.47 -5.14 1.77
C THR A 78 3.40 -3.70 2.23
N SER A 79 2.30 -3.01 1.92
CA SER A 79 2.02 -1.66 2.41
C SER A 79 1.37 -1.68 3.80
N GLU A 80 0.84 -2.82 4.22
CA GLU A 80 0.02 -2.91 5.43
C GLU A 80 0.83 -2.81 6.73
N GLY A 81 2.16 -2.92 6.68
CA GLY A 81 3.01 -2.80 7.85
C GLY A 81 2.55 -3.73 8.97
N PHE A 82 2.24 -3.19 10.15
CA PHE A 82 1.70 -3.95 11.27
C PHE A 82 0.22 -4.33 11.14
N HIS A 83 -0.46 -3.84 10.12
CA HIS A 83 -1.86 -4.17 9.85
C HIS A 83 -1.97 -5.50 9.11
N ILE A 84 -1.61 -6.61 9.77
CA ILE A 84 -1.60 -7.96 9.15
C ILE A 84 -2.93 -8.40 8.52
N PHE A 85 -4.00 -7.68 8.82
CA PHE A 85 -5.35 -7.89 8.25
C PHE A 85 -5.69 -6.98 7.07
N GLY A 86 -4.72 -6.19 6.63
CA GLY A 86 -4.89 -5.17 5.62
C GLY A 86 -5.11 -3.78 6.22
N LEU A 87 -4.79 -2.77 5.42
CA LEU A 87 -5.09 -1.39 5.71
C LEU A 87 -6.60 -1.17 5.72
N ASP A 88 -7.11 -0.32 6.61
CA ASP A 88 -8.50 0.15 6.52
C ASP A 88 -8.69 0.93 5.21
N PRO A 89 -9.49 0.46 4.26
CA PRO A 89 -9.62 1.14 2.97
C PRO A 89 -10.21 2.54 3.09
N TYR A 90 -10.96 2.81 4.15
CA TYR A 90 -11.68 4.06 4.37
C TYR A 90 -10.89 5.09 5.19
N GLN A 91 -9.59 5.13 4.93
CA GLN A 91 -8.67 6.15 5.45
C GLN A 91 -7.83 6.73 4.31
N TYR A 92 -7.27 7.90 4.54
CA TYR A 92 -6.25 8.48 3.67
C TYR A 92 -4.91 7.82 3.96
N TYR A 93 -4.24 7.39 2.91
CA TYR A 93 -2.86 6.92 2.97
C TYR A 93 -1.99 7.77 2.05
N SER A 94 -0.84 8.16 2.56
CA SER A 94 0.19 8.77 1.74
C SER A 94 0.64 7.81 0.63
N ALA A 95 0.94 8.35 -0.52
CA ALA A 95 1.42 7.57 -1.65
C ALA A 95 2.65 6.70 -1.33
N GLY A 96 3.50 7.18 -0.42
CA GLY A 96 4.71 6.46 0.03
C GLY A 96 4.47 5.14 0.73
N PHE A 97 3.23 4.81 1.10
CA PHE A 97 2.86 3.46 1.54
C PHE A 97 2.99 2.39 0.44
N ALA A 98 3.22 2.78 -0.81
CA ALA A 98 3.39 1.83 -1.90
C ALA A 98 4.47 0.78 -1.59
N CYS A 99 4.17 -0.48 -1.89
CA CYS A 99 5.12 -1.58 -1.79
C CYS A 99 5.73 -1.97 -3.14
N TYR A 100 5.13 -1.55 -4.24
CA TYR A 100 5.60 -1.83 -5.59
C TYR A 100 5.65 -0.56 -6.43
N LEU A 101 6.76 -0.36 -7.14
CA LEU A 101 6.95 0.66 -8.14
C LEU A 101 7.69 0.03 -9.32
N SER A 102 7.13 0.11 -10.54
CA SER A 102 7.76 -0.42 -11.74
C SER A 102 9.00 0.37 -12.12
N ASP A 103 8.95 1.68 -11.91
CA ASP A 103 10.02 2.61 -12.19
C ASP A 103 10.00 3.76 -11.18
N GLY A 104 11.09 4.51 -11.12
CA GLY A 104 11.18 5.69 -10.28
C GLY A 104 11.43 5.38 -8.80
N ARG A 105 11.46 6.46 -8.07
CA ARG A 105 11.74 6.49 -6.63
C ARG A 105 10.58 7.13 -5.92
N ILE A 106 10.20 6.61 -4.76
CA ILE A 106 9.46 7.41 -3.82
C ILE A 106 10.41 8.52 -3.40
N GLN A 107 10.18 9.73 -3.87
CA GLN A 107 10.87 10.89 -3.34
C GLN A 107 10.09 11.32 -2.11
N GLN A 108 10.75 11.21 -0.99
CA GLN A 108 10.35 11.92 0.19
C GLN A 108 11.07 13.27 0.15
N ASP A 109 10.31 14.31 -0.09
CA ASP A 109 10.85 15.66 -0.13
C ASP A 109 11.20 16.21 1.26
N SER A 110 10.85 15.47 2.32
CA SER A 110 11.09 15.92 3.69
C SER A 110 11.26 14.76 4.67
N TRP A 111 11.80 15.08 5.85
CA TRP A 111 11.83 14.23 7.03
C TRP A 111 10.43 13.93 7.61
N ASP A 112 9.38 14.53 7.07
CA ASP A 112 7.99 14.46 7.51
C ASP A 112 7.29 13.14 7.15
N ILE A 113 8.05 12.08 6.96
CA ILE A 113 7.51 10.71 6.83
C ILE A 113 6.62 10.32 8.02
N TRP A 114 6.86 10.94 9.16
CA TRP A 114 6.09 10.75 10.37
C TRP A 114 4.65 11.27 10.24
N ASP A 115 4.42 12.21 9.32
CA ASP A 115 3.14 12.90 9.14
C ASP A 115 2.29 12.28 8.03
N ASN A 116 2.67 11.11 7.51
CA ASN A 116 1.93 10.46 6.44
C ASN A 116 1.87 11.31 5.15
N HIS A 117 2.96 12.01 4.81
CA HIS A 117 3.06 12.94 3.68
C HIS A 117 4.15 12.59 2.66
N ALA A 118 4.44 11.32 2.45
CA ALA A 118 5.42 10.91 1.47
C ALA A 118 4.77 10.77 0.08
N PRO A 119 4.92 11.74 -0.84
CA PRO A 119 4.42 11.60 -2.20
C PRO A 119 5.27 10.65 -3.03
N ILE A 120 4.69 10.14 -4.12
CA ILE A 120 5.43 9.54 -5.21
C ILE A 120 5.50 10.58 -6.31
N THR A 121 6.70 11.03 -6.65
CA THR A 121 6.90 12.06 -7.65
C THR A 121 7.32 11.49 -9.00
N ASN A 122 7.17 12.29 -10.05
CA ASN A 122 7.63 11.99 -11.40
C ASN A 122 7.00 10.72 -12.00
N VAL A 123 5.71 10.52 -11.78
CA VAL A 123 4.98 9.41 -12.38
C VAL A 123 4.81 9.67 -13.87
N LYS A 124 5.23 8.69 -14.70
CA LYS A 124 5.23 8.74 -16.16
C LYS A 124 4.27 7.72 -16.76
N ASN A 125 4.04 7.85 -18.06
CA ASN A 125 3.29 6.87 -18.82
C ASN A 125 3.85 5.45 -18.61
N GLY A 126 2.95 4.49 -18.39
CA GLY A 126 3.27 3.09 -18.13
C GLY A 126 3.78 2.77 -16.73
N ASN A 127 3.99 3.76 -15.87
CA ASN A 127 4.39 3.50 -14.50
C ASN A 127 3.28 2.80 -13.72
N ILE A 128 3.69 1.86 -12.86
CA ILE A 128 2.83 1.06 -12.00
C ILE A 128 3.18 1.33 -10.56
N ILE A 129 2.15 1.62 -9.77
CA ILE A 129 2.25 1.82 -8.32
C ILE A 129 1.33 0.79 -7.65
N GLY A 130 1.87 0.00 -6.73
CA GLY A 130 1.11 -1.08 -6.07
C GLY A 130 1.07 -0.94 -4.56
N TYR A 131 -0.11 -1.21 -4.00
CA TYR A 131 -0.38 -1.22 -2.57
C TYR A 131 -0.93 -2.59 -2.16
N LYS A 132 -0.32 -3.23 -1.17
CA LYS A 132 -0.72 -4.55 -0.67
C LYS A 132 -0.76 -4.51 0.86
N TYR A 133 -1.84 -4.81 1.46
CA TYR A 133 -3.19 -5.07 0.99
C TYR A 133 -4.14 -4.15 1.71
N PHE A 134 -5.27 -3.86 1.07
CA PHE A 134 -6.43 -3.25 1.75
C PHE A 134 -7.37 -4.35 2.22
N GLY A 135 -7.85 -4.28 3.48
CA GLY A 135 -8.79 -5.24 4.06
C GLY A 135 -10.22 -4.73 4.00
N PHE A 136 -11.02 -5.21 3.06
CA PHE A 136 -12.39 -4.72 2.86
C PHE A 136 -13.45 -5.43 3.72
N GLY A 137 -13.10 -6.44 4.40
CA GLY A 137 -14.00 -7.22 5.24
C GLY A 137 -13.76 -8.72 5.04
N GLY A 138 -14.55 -9.56 5.69
CA GLY A 138 -14.43 -11.02 5.57
C GLY A 138 -13.20 -11.62 6.26
N LEU A 139 -12.30 -10.82 6.80
CA LEU A 139 -11.21 -11.32 7.63
C LEU A 139 -11.78 -11.83 8.93
N ASN A 140 -11.98 -13.14 8.98
CA ASN A 140 -12.30 -13.97 10.16
C ASN A 140 -12.71 -13.15 11.41
N LYS A 141 -13.83 -12.42 11.28
CA LYS A 141 -14.47 -11.68 12.38
C LYS A 141 -14.50 -12.49 13.67
N ASP A 142 -14.84 -13.78 13.49
CA ASP A 142 -15.14 -14.68 14.59
C ASP A 142 -13.88 -15.15 15.33
N LYS A 143 -12.74 -15.22 14.64
CA LYS A 143 -11.46 -15.64 15.24
C LYS A 143 -10.69 -14.53 15.91
N LEU A 144 -10.89 -13.27 15.49
CA LEU A 144 -10.06 -12.15 15.88
C LEU A 144 -10.83 -11.04 16.60
N GLY A 145 -12.14 -11.16 16.73
CA GLY A 145 -12.98 -10.13 17.33
C GLY A 145 -13.00 -8.80 16.56
N LEU A 146 -12.47 -8.79 15.35
CA LEU A 146 -12.41 -7.59 14.52
C LEU A 146 -13.73 -7.34 13.82
N LYS A 147 -14.22 -6.12 13.88
CA LYS A 147 -15.39 -5.69 13.09
C LYS A 147 -14.95 -5.47 11.64
N ALA A 148 -15.82 -5.85 10.68
CA ALA A 148 -15.62 -5.43 9.30
C ALA A 148 -15.65 -3.91 9.23
N PHE A 149 -14.80 -3.32 8.38
CA PHE A 149 -14.79 -1.88 8.19
C PHE A 149 -16.15 -1.40 7.69
N GLU A 150 -16.64 -0.31 8.29
CA GLU A 150 -17.85 0.34 7.78
C GLU A 150 -17.62 0.81 6.34
N GLY A 151 -18.61 0.58 5.49
CA GLY A 151 -18.53 0.98 4.08
C GLY A 151 -18.38 -0.19 3.10
N THR A 152 -17.92 -1.37 3.56
CA THR A 152 -17.80 -2.58 2.72
C THR A 152 -19.08 -3.42 2.67
N LYS A 153 -20.21 -2.85 3.05
CA LYS A 153 -21.49 -3.58 3.01
C LYS A 153 -22.12 -3.40 1.63
N LYS A 154 -22.71 -4.48 1.12
CA LYS A 154 -23.55 -4.45 -0.09
C LYS A 154 -24.57 -3.30 -0.01
N GLY A 155 -24.67 -2.51 -1.08
CA GLY A 155 -25.57 -1.37 -1.17
C GLY A 155 -24.98 -0.03 -0.66
N ASN A 156 -23.78 -0.01 -0.08
CA ASN A 156 -23.09 1.24 0.18
C ASN A 156 -22.43 1.75 -1.11
N GLN A 157 -22.59 3.03 -1.39
CA GLN A 157 -21.82 3.68 -2.43
C GLN A 157 -20.35 3.72 -1.99
N THR A 158 -19.48 3.17 -2.82
CA THR A 158 -18.04 3.14 -2.58
C THR A 158 -17.35 3.85 -3.71
N ALA A 159 -16.50 4.79 -3.37
CA ALA A 159 -15.67 5.53 -4.31
C ALA A 159 -14.19 5.34 -4.00
N PHE A 160 -13.38 5.26 -5.04
CA PHE A 160 -11.93 5.31 -4.93
C PHE A 160 -11.44 6.71 -5.23
N ASN A 161 -10.52 7.21 -4.40
CA ASN A 161 -10.02 8.57 -4.47
C ASN A 161 -8.50 8.56 -4.64
N LEU A 162 -8.02 9.37 -5.58
CA LEU A 162 -6.61 9.75 -5.70
C LEU A 162 -6.45 11.22 -5.39
N PHE A 163 -5.38 11.55 -4.69
CA PHE A 163 -4.94 12.92 -4.42
C PHE A 163 -3.63 13.10 -5.18
N LEU A 164 -3.66 13.84 -6.27
CA LEU A 164 -2.51 14.03 -7.14
C LEU A 164 -2.36 15.46 -7.62
N THR A 165 -1.13 15.82 -7.99
CA THR A 165 -0.77 17.11 -8.58
C THR A 165 -0.41 16.88 -10.04
N PRO A 166 -1.23 17.34 -11.00
CA PRO A 166 -0.89 17.26 -12.41
C PRO A 166 0.39 18.03 -12.72
N LYS A 167 1.25 17.49 -13.57
CA LYS A 167 2.51 18.10 -14.03
C LYS A 167 2.54 18.37 -15.52
N THR A 168 1.56 17.90 -16.25
CA THR A 168 1.39 18.15 -17.68
C THR A 168 0.11 18.95 -17.93
N SER A 169 0.08 19.70 -19.03
CA SER A 169 -1.12 20.36 -19.53
C SER A 169 -2.00 19.44 -20.39
N LYS A 170 -1.58 18.22 -20.63
CA LYS A 170 -2.30 17.25 -21.44
C LYS A 170 -3.22 16.37 -20.59
N THR A 171 -4.22 15.81 -21.23
CA THR A 171 -5.06 14.79 -20.62
C THR A 171 -4.26 13.52 -20.40
N PHE A 172 -4.43 12.90 -19.23
CA PHE A 172 -3.89 11.58 -18.95
C PHE A 172 -4.88 10.77 -18.11
N LYS A 173 -4.60 9.49 -17.95
CA LYS A 173 -5.44 8.56 -17.20
C LYS A 173 -4.63 7.84 -16.13
N VAL A 174 -5.34 7.44 -15.09
CA VAL A 174 -4.83 6.49 -14.08
C VAL A 174 -5.82 5.34 -14.00
N ASN A 175 -5.41 4.19 -14.51
CA ASN A 175 -6.20 2.97 -14.44
C ASN A 175 -6.06 2.34 -13.05
N VAL A 176 -7.17 1.97 -12.44
CA VAL A 176 -7.24 1.39 -11.10
C VAL A 176 -7.62 -0.08 -11.20
N TRP A 177 -6.77 -0.92 -10.63
CA TRP A 177 -6.87 -2.38 -10.74
C TRP A 177 -6.83 -3.06 -9.37
N LEU A 178 -7.53 -4.18 -9.23
CA LEU A 178 -7.43 -5.11 -8.11
C LEU A 178 -6.49 -6.27 -8.47
N ASP A 179 -5.67 -6.66 -7.50
CA ASP A 179 -4.85 -7.89 -7.46
C ASP A 179 -3.80 -8.05 -8.57
N GLY A 180 -3.73 -7.12 -9.47
CA GLY A 180 -2.71 -7.07 -10.53
C GLY A 180 -2.91 -5.88 -11.45
N PRO A 181 -1.85 -5.36 -12.09
CA PRO A 181 -1.92 -4.16 -12.94
C PRO A 181 -2.55 -4.43 -14.31
N TRP A 182 -2.79 -5.68 -14.69
CA TRP A 182 -3.40 -6.09 -15.95
C TRP A 182 -4.19 -7.39 -15.81
N ASP A 183 -5.16 -7.58 -16.69
CA ASP A 183 -5.80 -8.87 -16.91
C ASP A 183 -5.02 -9.67 -17.95
N ASN A 184 -4.06 -10.43 -17.49
CA ASN A 184 -3.27 -11.32 -18.33
C ASN A 184 -2.91 -12.62 -17.58
N LYS A 185 -2.22 -13.54 -18.24
CA LYS A 185 -1.87 -14.85 -17.66
C LYS A 185 -1.04 -14.74 -16.37
N THR A 186 -0.25 -13.68 -16.23
CA THR A 186 0.65 -13.49 -15.07
C THR A 186 -0.05 -12.84 -13.89
N TRP A 187 -0.83 -11.79 -14.14
CA TRP A 187 -1.34 -10.92 -13.08
C TRP A 187 -2.80 -11.18 -12.70
N LYS A 188 -3.66 -11.50 -13.68
CA LYS A 188 -5.09 -11.76 -13.48
C LYS A 188 -5.81 -10.63 -12.72
N GLY A 189 -5.39 -9.39 -12.97
CA GLY A 189 -5.96 -8.21 -12.33
C GLY A 189 -7.37 -7.91 -12.83
N THR A 190 -8.15 -7.25 -12.01
CA THR A 190 -9.50 -6.77 -12.38
C THR A 190 -9.50 -5.25 -12.41
N LYS A 191 -9.73 -4.65 -13.57
CA LYS A 191 -9.87 -3.18 -13.68
C LYS A 191 -11.17 -2.74 -13.03
N ILE A 192 -11.07 -1.90 -12.01
CA ILE A 192 -12.23 -1.39 -11.28
C ILE A 192 -12.62 0.03 -11.68
N GLY A 193 -11.77 0.72 -12.40
CA GLY A 193 -12.10 2.04 -12.91
C GLY A 193 -10.92 2.75 -13.58
N GLU A 194 -11.21 3.97 -14.00
CA GLU A 194 -10.27 4.85 -14.69
C GLU A 194 -10.51 6.28 -14.22
N ILE A 195 -9.47 6.92 -13.73
CA ILE A 195 -9.47 8.34 -13.41
C ILE A 195 -8.92 9.09 -14.61
N VAL A 196 -9.73 9.95 -15.19
CA VAL A 196 -9.31 10.86 -16.26
C VAL A 196 -8.97 12.22 -15.65
N VAL A 197 -7.74 12.67 -15.84
CA VAL A 197 -7.29 14.00 -15.46
C VAL A 197 -7.35 14.89 -16.69
N PRO A 198 -8.23 15.89 -16.73
CA PRO A 198 -8.41 16.73 -17.91
C PRO A 198 -7.18 17.55 -18.24
N ALA A 199 -7.04 17.91 -19.51
CA ALA A 199 -6.05 18.88 -19.95
C ALA A 199 -6.19 20.20 -19.20
N ASN A 200 -5.06 20.87 -18.95
CA ASN A 200 -4.99 22.13 -18.25
C ASN A 200 -5.56 22.12 -16.82
N SER A 201 -5.59 20.96 -16.18
CA SER A 201 -5.88 20.88 -14.75
C SER A 201 -4.88 21.70 -13.93
N ALA A 202 -5.35 22.28 -12.83
CA ALA A 202 -4.51 23.11 -11.97
C ALA A 202 -3.30 22.29 -11.44
N GLN A 203 -2.13 22.91 -11.47
CA GLN A 203 -0.89 22.29 -10.95
C GLN A 203 -0.80 22.36 -9.42
N LYS A 204 -1.85 21.91 -8.77
CA LYS A 204 -1.97 21.76 -7.32
C LYS A 204 -2.56 20.40 -6.99
N THR A 205 -2.36 19.94 -5.76
CA THR A 205 -2.94 18.66 -5.34
C THR A 205 -4.47 18.78 -5.27
N GLU A 206 -5.12 17.97 -6.07
CA GLU A 206 -6.59 17.86 -6.13
C GLU A 206 -7.01 16.40 -5.90
N GLN A 207 -8.27 16.23 -5.50
CA GLN A 207 -8.89 14.92 -5.34
C GLN A 207 -9.64 14.53 -6.61
N PHE A 208 -9.29 13.38 -7.15
CA PHE A 208 -9.97 12.75 -8.27
C PHE A 208 -10.66 11.49 -7.78
N THR A 209 -11.93 11.32 -8.15
CA THR A 209 -12.77 10.28 -7.56
C THR A 209 -13.48 9.49 -8.66
N ILE A 210 -13.54 8.17 -8.49
CA ILE A 210 -14.36 7.28 -9.32
C ILE A 210 -15.29 6.45 -8.45
N ASP A 211 -16.50 6.19 -8.95
CA ASP A 211 -17.43 5.26 -8.35
C ASP A 211 -17.01 3.82 -8.65
N VAL A 212 -16.78 3.05 -7.59
CA VAL A 212 -16.46 1.63 -7.66
C VAL A 212 -17.52 0.76 -7.00
N SER A 213 -18.71 1.29 -6.78
CA SER A 213 -19.82 0.59 -6.10
C SER A 213 -20.20 -0.73 -6.75
N LYS A 214 -20.08 -0.84 -8.07
CA LYS A 214 -20.36 -2.07 -8.82
C LYS A 214 -19.38 -3.21 -8.51
N PHE A 215 -18.23 -2.90 -7.89
CA PHE A 215 -17.23 -3.89 -7.50
C PHE A 215 -17.25 -4.24 -6.02
N VAL A 216 -18.21 -3.71 -5.26
CA VAL A 216 -18.31 -3.95 -3.80
C VAL A 216 -18.42 -5.44 -3.47
N ASP A 217 -19.08 -6.23 -4.31
CA ASP A 217 -19.19 -7.67 -4.12
C ASP A 217 -17.83 -8.39 -4.28
N HIS A 218 -16.84 -7.76 -4.93
CA HIS A 218 -15.47 -8.24 -5.03
C HIS A 218 -14.56 -7.70 -3.91
N LEU A 219 -15.03 -6.68 -3.16
CA LEU A 219 -14.32 -6.07 -2.06
C LEU A 219 -14.68 -6.73 -0.72
N ASP A 220 -14.55 -8.05 -0.64
CA ASP A 220 -14.98 -8.85 0.49
C ASP A 220 -13.85 -9.35 1.39
N LYS A 221 -12.61 -9.19 0.95
CA LYS A 221 -11.38 -9.68 1.58
C LYS A 221 -10.23 -8.70 1.40
N LYS A 222 -9.01 -9.17 1.59
CA LYS A 222 -7.79 -8.40 1.26
C LYS A 222 -7.59 -8.34 -0.24
N HIS A 223 -7.39 -7.12 -0.77
CA HIS A 223 -7.08 -6.88 -2.17
C HIS A 223 -5.88 -5.96 -2.30
N ALA A 224 -5.02 -6.27 -3.27
CA ALA A 224 -4.00 -5.34 -3.72
C ALA A 224 -4.63 -4.31 -4.66
N ILE A 225 -4.18 -3.06 -4.58
CA ILE A 225 -4.56 -1.99 -5.49
C ILE A 225 -3.36 -1.65 -6.35
N TYR A 226 -3.55 -1.62 -7.65
CA TYR A 226 -2.54 -1.19 -8.61
C TYR A 226 -3.05 0.01 -9.39
N LEU A 227 -2.20 1.01 -9.52
CA LEU A 227 -2.41 2.19 -10.33
C LEU A 227 -1.48 2.10 -11.53
N VAL A 228 -2.03 2.27 -12.73
CA VAL A 228 -1.27 2.27 -13.97
C VAL A 228 -1.51 3.59 -14.68
N ALA A 229 -0.45 4.40 -14.82
CA ALA A 229 -0.51 5.67 -15.52
C ALA A 229 -0.55 5.43 -17.03
N GLU A 230 -1.40 6.16 -17.75
CA GLU A 230 -1.58 6.05 -19.20
C GLU A 230 -1.67 7.43 -19.85
N SER A 231 -0.81 7.67 -20.84
CA SER A 231 -0.77 8.90 -21.62
C SER A 231 0.02 8.66 -22.93
N GLU A 232 -0.14 9.55 -23.86
CA GLU A 232 0.77 9.65 -25.02
C GLU A 232 2.03 10.46 -24.73
N GLU A 233 2.06 11.18 -23.60
CA GLU A 233 3.20 11.99 -23.19
C GLU A 233 4.32 11.13 -22.59
N THR A 234 5.55 11.55 -22.80
CA THR A 234 6.75 10.87 -22.28
C THR A 234 7.28 11.49 -20.99
N ASP A 235 6.85 12.70 -20.69
CA ASP A 235 7.28 13.45 -19.51
C ASP A 235 6.49 13.09 -18.25
N ASN A 236 6.79 13.77 -17.17
CA ASN A 236 6.09 13.59 -15.90
C ASN A 236 4.62 13.98 -16.04
N LEU A 237 3.74 13.06 -15.69
CA LEU A 237 2.30 13.26 -15.75
C LEU A 237 1.77 13.88 -14.46
N PHE A 238 2.22 13.36 -13.32
CA PHE A 238 1.76 13.82 -12.01
C PHE A 238 2.69 13.40 -10.86
N ASP A 239 2.48 14.06 -9.73
CA ASP A 239 2.93 13.58 -8.43
C ASP A 239 1.72 13.04 -7.66
N LEU A 240 1.85 11.85 -7.08
CA LEU A 240 0.80 11.21 -6.29
C LEU A 240 1.01 11.54 -4.81
N ALA A 241 0.07 12.25 -4.21
CA ALA A 241 0.11 12.59 -2.78
C ALA A 241 -0.45 11.46 -1.91
N GLY A 242 -1.55 10.84 -2.33
CA GLY A 242 -2.16 9.77 -1.56
C GLY A 242 -3.41 9.18 -2.19
N LEU A 243 -4.01 8.23 -1.48
CA LEU A 243 -5.20 7.51 -1.95
C LEU A 243 -6.03 6.97 -0.78
N GLY A 244 -7.20 6.49 -1.12
CA GLY A 244 -8.07 5.74 -0.22
C GLY A 244 -9.49 5.64 -0.75
N PHE A 245 -10.30 4.85 -0.07
CA PHE A 245 -11.70 4.66 -0.42
C PHE A 245 -12.59 5.53 0.47
N SER A 246 -13.74 5.91 -0.07
CA SER A 246 -14.80 6.56 0.69
C SER A 246 -16.12 5.84 0.45
N SER A 247 -17.08 6.05 1.34
CA SER A 247 -18.45 5.57 1.20
C SER A 247 -19.44 6.68 1.52
N ASN A 248 -20.72 6.42 1.31
CA ASN A 248 -21.77 7.34 1.75
C ASN A 248 -21.74 7.65 3.26
N LYS A 249 -21.12 6.76 4.06
CA LYS A 249 -20.97 6.91 5.52
C LYS A 249 -19.63 7.48 5.96
N LYS A 250 -18.58 7.27 5.17
CA LYS A 250 -17.23 7.67 5.54
C LYS A 250 -16.51 8.34 4.37
N LYS A 251 -16.31 9.62 4.52
CA LYS A 251 -15.51 10.42 3.59
C LYS A 251 -14.06 10.41 4.03
N ILE A 252 -13.16 10.52 3.08
CA ILE A 252 -11.74 10.73 3.36
C ILE A 252 -11.33 12.12 2.89
N THR A 253 -10.41 12.71 3.58
CA THR A 253 -9.79 13.98 3.23
C THR A 253 -8.29 13.86 3.34
N ARG A 254 -7.57 14.56 2.48
CA ARG A 254 -6.12 14.69 2.63
C ARG A 254 -5.84 15.51 3.89
N PRO A 255 -4.98 15.02 4.78
CA PRO A 255 -4.53 15.83 5.91
C PRO A 255 -3.87 17.13 5.41
N ILE A 256 -4.21 18.22 6.05
CA ILE A 256 -3.53 19.51 5.81
C ILE A 256 -2.43 19.59 6.86
N VAL A 257 -1.19 19.66 6.43
CA VAL A 257 -0.07 19.97 7.33
C VAL A 257 -0.17 21.44 7.70
N PRO A 258 -0.36 21.80 8.96
CA PRO A 258 -0.31 23.20 9.36
C PRO A 258 1.10 23.72 9.05
N LYS A 259 1.19 24.81 8.29
CA LYS A 259 2.46 25.53 8.18
C LYS A 259 2.74 26.17 9.55
N VAL A 260 3.80 25.72 10.19
CA VAL A 260 4.24 26.34 11.45
C VAL A 260 5.18 27.48 11.08
N ASN A 261 4.72 28.70 11.28
CA ASN A 261 5.59 29.87 11.19
C ASN A 261 6.33 30.03 12.52
N ILE A 262 7.61 29.77 12.52
CA ILE A 262 8.49 30.00 13.68
C ILE A 262 9.18 31.33 13.46
N GLU A 263 8.99 32.28 14.38
CA GLU A 263 9.83 33.50 14.42
C GLU A 263 11.07 33.26 15.28
N VAL A 264 12.24 33.37 14.66
CA VAL A 264 13.51 33.36 15.37
C VAL A 264 14.16 34.73 15.15
N ASN A 265 14.39 35.45 16.24
CA ASN A 265 14.99 36.80 16.22
C ASN A 265 14.23 37.78 15.30
N GLY A 266 12.92 37.75 15.33
CA GLY A 266 12.06 38.63 14.52
C GLY A 266 12.05 38.33 13.00
N LYS A 267 12.57 37.19 12.59
CA LYS A 267 12.47 36.67 11.21
C LYS A 267 11.60 35.43 11.18
N ALA A 268 10.57 35.48 10.35
CA ALA A 268 9.73 34.31 10.10
C ALA A 268 10.57 33.25 9.35
N ILE A 269 10.57 32.03 9.87
CA ILE A 269 11.13 30.85 9.22
C ILE A 269 9.94 29.93 8.93
N GLU A 270 9.70 29.69 7.65
CA GLU A 270 8.72 28.67 7.21
C GLU A 270 9.40 27.30 7.38
N VAL A 271 8.81 26.44 8.25
CA VAL A 271 9.27 25.08 8.51
C VAL A 271 8.24 24.08 7.96
#